data_2a47a2dcb862d3e55020d15a111e8d27
#
_entry.id   2a47a2dcb862d3e55020d15a111e8d27
#
_cell.length_a   1.000
_cell.length_b   1.000
_cell.length_c   1.000
_cell.angle_alpha   90.00
_cell.angle_beta   90.00
_cell.angle_gamma   90.00
#
_symmetry.space_group_name_H-M   'P 1'
#
loop_
_entity.id
_entity.type
_entity.pdbx_description
1 polymer ?
#
loop_
_entity_poly.entity_id
_entity_poly.type
_entity_poly.pdbx_seq_one_letter_code
_entity_poly.pdbx_strand_id
1 'polypeptide(L)'
;MMKTTTLLFSSQQQGRLKVNQQGMTLIEVLISMFVLAIGILALLSVQLRAVSSVREGETQTIVSQITQNLIEGMLINPVLSAETDSSGAETGRTLKSYDHYLTSPSKKVNGTYKSNEKMTKQELANAQIASFSTALSNALPDAQLHFAICRDNSGNEPTYESSFDAKCSGNGDTVVKVLWLIDAEEEQNNSELKSSGNFIVYTHQSRVTE
;
A
#
# COMPACT_ATOMS: atom_id res chain seq x y z
N MET A 1 -89.10 -23.69 -37.38
CA MET A 1 -88.21 -23.07 -38.42
C MET A 1 -86.86 -22.68 -37.78
N MET A 2 -85.89 -23.53 -37.90
CA MET A 2 -84.53 -23.29 -37.33
C MET A 2 -83.63 -22.85 -38.49
N LYS A 3 -83.08 -21.61 -38.44
CA LYS A 3 -82.13 -21.11 -39.41
C LYS A 3 -80.68 -21.49 -38.89
N THR A 4 -80.04 -22.34 -39.65
CA THR A 4 -78.70 -22.75 -39.47
C THR A 4 -77.76 -21.69 -40.08
N THR A 5 -76.95 -21.01 -39.20
CA THR A 5 -75.98 -20.03 -39.64
C THR A 5 -74.62 -20.74 -39.82
N THR A 6 -74.14 -20.82 -41.04
CA THR A 6 -72.85 -21.43 -41.43
C THR A 6 -71.76 -20.38 -41.22
N LEU A 7 -70.83 -20.59 -40.26
CA LEU A 7 -69.61 -19.76 -40.08
C LEU A 7 -68.56 -20.22 -41.11
N LEU A 8 -68.20 -19.33 -42.01
CA LEU A 8 -67.06 -19.50 -42.93
C LEU A 8 -65.79 -19.18 -42.21
N PHE A 9 -65.00 -20.19 -41.92
CA PHE A 9 -63.63 -20.03 -41.40
C PHE A 9 -62.69 -19.58 -42.52
N SER A 10 -62.23 -18.32 -42.49
CA SER A 10 -61.25 -17.81 -43.41
C SER A 10 -59.87 -18.32 -42.95
N SER A 11 -59.27 -19.17 -43.76
CA SER A 11 -57.88 -19.66 -43.60
C SER A 11 -56.89 -18.49 -43.85
N GLN A 12 -56.33 -17.93 -42.80
CA GLN A 12 -55.22 -17.01 -42.90
C GLN A 12 -53.96 -17.79 -43.31
N GLN A 13 -53.54 -17.61 -44.56
CA GLN A 13 -52.23 -18.04 -45.04
C GLN A 13 -51.13 -17.22 -44.30
N GLN A 14 -50.52 -17.86 -43.35
CA GLN A 14 -49.26 -17.33 -42.77
C GLN A 14 -48.14 -17.38 -43.81
N GLY A 15 -47.83 -16.23 -44.40
CA GLY A 15 -46.69 -16.05 -45.26
C GLY A 15 -45.41 -16.32 -44.44
N ARG A 16 -44.80 -17.47 -44.64
CA ARG A 16 -43.45 -17.74 -44.15
C ARG A 16 -42.48 -16.75 -44.80
N LEU A 17 -42.01 -15.78 -44.02
CA LEU A 17 -40.87 -14.97 -44.39
C LEU A 17 -39.68 -15.93 -44.54
N LYS A 18 -39.30 -16.22 -45.77
CA LYS A 18 -38.02 -16.85 -46.07
C LYS A 18 -36.94 -15.86 -45.68
N VAL A 19 -36.39 -16.00 -44.48
CA VAL A 19 -35.14 -15.37 -44.11
C VAL A 19 -34.07 -16.03 -44.98
N ASN A 20 -33.59 -15.32 -45.98
CA ASN A 20 -32.41 -15.72 -46.74
C ASN A 20 -31.22 -15.75 -45.77
N GLN A 21 -30.88 -16.94 -45.32
CA GLN A 21 -29.57 -17.17 -44.67
C GLN A 21 -28.51 -17.02 -45.76
N GLN A 22 -28.01 -15.80 -45.92
CA GLN A 22 -26.76 -15.58 -46.64
C GLN A 22 -25.65 -16.13 -45.75
N GLY A 23 -24.97 -17.17 -46.22
CA GLY A 23 -23.86 -17.78 -45.53
C GLY A 23 -22.77 -16.70 -45.27
N MET A 24 -22.37 -16.60 -44.01
CA MET A 24 -21.27 -15.73 -43.59
C MET A 24 -20.06 -16.05 -44.47
N THR A 25 -19.52 -15.05 -45.16
CA THR A 25 -18.35 -15.27 -46.06
C THR A 25 -17.11 -15.55 -45.21
N LEU A 26 -16.19 -16.38 -45.71
CA LEU A 26 -14.93 -16.71 -45.02
C LEU A 26 -14.16 -15.45 -44.58
N ILE A 27 -14.23 -14.40 -45.38
CA ILE A 27 -13.59 -13.12 -45.08
C ILE A 27 -14.22 -12.41 -43.87
N GLU A 28 -15.53 -12.50 -43.71
CA GLU A 28 -16.25 -11.88 -42.58
C GLU A 28 -15.87 -12.55 -41.25
N VAL A 29 -15.71 -13.89 -41.24
CA VAL A 29 -15.24 -14.64 -40.07
C VAL A 29 -13.83 -14.24 -39.72
N LEU A 30 -12.92 -14.11 -40.71
CA LEU A 30 -11.56 -13.70 -40.49
C LEU A 30 -11.45 -12.29 -39.91
N ILE A 31 -12.22 -11.34 -40.46
CA ILE A 31 -12.26 -9.96 -39.95
C ILE A 31 -12.80 -9.93 -38.52
N SER A 32 -13.86 -10.70 -38.24
CA SER A 32 -14.48 -10.77 -36.92
C SER A 32 -13.51 -11.34 -35.89
N MET A 33 -12.76 -12.40 -36.21
CA MET A 33 -11.73 -12.96 -35.32
C MET A 33 -10.57 -11.98 -35.09
N PHE A 34 -10.17 -11.24 -36.11
CA PHE A 34 -9.10 -10.24 -35.98
C PHE A 34 -9.52 -9.09 -35.09
N VAL A 35 -10.71 -8.54 -35.24
CA VAL A 35 -11.25 -7.48 -34.38
C VAL A 35 -11.42 -7.97 -32.95
N LEU A 36 -11.90 -9.21 -32.76
CA LEU A 36 -12.04 -9.83 -31.45
C LEU A 36 -10.67 -9.96 -30.74
N ALA A 37 -9.64 -10.42 -31.48
CA ALA A 37 -8.29 -10.58 -30.93
C ALA A 37 -7.70 -9.24 -30.45
N ILE A 38 -7.85 -8.18 -31.27
CA ILE A 38 -7.41 -6.82 -30.87
C ILE A 38 -8.18 -6.34 -29.64
N GLY A 39 -9.49 -6.56 -29.58
CA GLY A 39 -10.34 -6.20 -28.44
C GLY A 39 -9.89 -6.87 -27.14
N ILE A 40 -9.56 -8.17 -27.18
CA ILE A 40 -9.04 -8.92 -26.03
C ILE A 40 -7.68 -8.39 -25.60
N LEU A 41 -6.76 -8.12 -26.53
CA LEU A 41 -5.44 -7.58 -26.21
C LEU A 41 -5.54 -6.19 -25.54
N ALA A 42 -6.45 -5.34 -26.00
CA ALA A 42 -6.71 -4.04 -25.38
C ALA A 42 -7.22 -4.19 -23.94
N LEU A 43 -8.14 -5.12 -23.68
CA LEU A 43 -8.65 -5.40 -22.33
C LEU A 43 -7.55 -5.93 -21.41
N LEU A 44 -6.70 -6.85 -21.89
CA LEU A 44 -5.58 -7.37 -21.11
C LEU A 44 -4.59 -6.26 -20.69
N SER A 45 -4.31 -5.32 -21.58
CA SER A 45 -3.44 -4.16 -21.29
C SER A 45 -3.98 -3.31 -20.15
N VAL A 46 -5.29 -3.06 -20.10
CA VAL A 46 -5.94 -2.30 -19.02
C VAL A 46 -5.91 -3.08 -17.71
N GLN A 47 -6.14 -4.40 -17.77
CA GLN A 47 -6.13 -5.24 -16.56
C GLN A 47 -4.73 -5.28 -15.91
N LEU A 48 -3.66 -5.37 -16.69
CA LEU A 48 -2.28 -5.35 -16.16
C LEU A 48 -1.98 -4.05 -15.40
N ARG A 49 -2.38 -2.90 -15.95
CA ARG A 49 -2.23 -1.61 -15.27
C ARG A 49 -3.05 -1.53 -13.99
N ALA A 50 -4.27 -2.06 -13.99
CA ALA A 50 -5.11 -2.08 -12.79
C ALA A 50 -4.49 -2.93 -11.68
N VAL A 51 -3.92 -4.10 -12.00
CA VAL A 51 -3.25 -4.96 -11.02
C VAL A 51 -2.02 -4.28 -10.41
N SER A 52 -1.20 -3.60 -11.21
CA SER A 52 -0.03 -2.85 -10.71
C SER A 52 -0.45 -1.75 -9.72
N SER A 53 -1.46 -0.96 -10.06
CA SER A 53 -1.98 0.10 -9.18
C SER A 53 -2.59 -0.45 -7.88
N VAL A 54 -3.25 -1.61 -7.92
CA VAL A 54 -3.81 -2.25 -6.72
C VAL A 54 -2.69 -2.73 -5.80
N ARG A 55 -1.63 -3.35 -6.32
CA ARG A 55 -0.47 -3.78 -5.53
C ARG A 55 0.20 -2.61 -4.82
N GLU A 56 0.37 -1.48 -5.50
CA GLU A 56 0.94 -0.27 -4.92
C GLU A 56 0.08 0.24 -3.75
N GLY A 57 -1.24 0.33 -3.94
CA GLY A 57 -2.18 0.75 -2.89
C GLY A 57 -2.23 -0.22 -1.71
N GLU A 58 -2.13 -1.53 -1.95
CA GLU A 58 -2.05 -2.56 -0.92
C GLU A 58 -0.78 -2.39 -0.08
N THR A 59 0.37 -2.23 -0.72
CA THR A 59 1.66 -2.03 -0.06
C THR A 59 1.64 -0.79 0.84
N GLN A 60 1.16 0.34 0.36
CA GLN A 60 0.96 1.56 1.13
C GLN A 60 0.06 1.32 2.35
N THR A 61 -1.03 0.60 2.17
CA THR A 61 -1.98 0.29 3.24
C THR A 61 -1.33 -0.59 4.32
N ILE A 62 -0.59 -1.62 3.93
CA ILE A 62 0.10 -2.52 4.85
C ILE A 62 1.16 -1.76 5.65
N VAL A 63 2.00 -0.94 5.01
CA VAL A 63 3.01 -0.12 5.69
C VAL A 63 2.35 0.84 6.68
N SER A 64 1.24 1.48 6.28
CA SER A 64 0.47 2.36 7.14
C SER A 64 -0.06 1.62 8.38
N GLN A 65 -0.65 0.44 8.22
CA GLN A 65 -1.16 -0.37 9.33
C GLN A 65 -0.05 -0.80 10.29
N ILE A 66 1.09 -1.26 9.77
CA ILE A 66 2.24 -1.66 10.58
C ILE A 66 2.76 -0.45 11.36
N THR A 67 2.80 0.74 10.73
CA THR A 67 3.21 1.98 11.36
C THR A 67 2.22 2.41 12.45
N GLN A 68 0.92 2.30 12.22
CA GLN A 68 -0.11 2.58 13.22
C GLN A 68 0.01 1.66 14.44
N ASN A 69 0.23 0.36 14.23
CA ASN A 69 0.44 -0.59 15.33
C ASN A 69 1.66 -0.20 16.20
N LEU A 70 2.74 0.28 15.59
CA LEU A 70 3.88 0.80 16.35
C LEU A 70 3.49 2.05 17.14
N ILE A 71 2.81 3.00 16.52
CA ILE A 71 2.36 4.25 17.19
C ILE A 71 1.45 3.94 18.38
N GLU A 72 0.50 3.03 18.24
CA GLU A 72 -0.34 2.58 19.34
C GLU A 72 0.50 1.99 20.48
N GLY A 73 1.52 1.18 20.14
CA GLY A 73 2.50 0.69 21.10
C GLY A 73 3.29 1.81 21.80
N MET A 74 3.65 2.86 21.08
CA MET A 74 4.32 4.04 21.64
C MET A 74 3.42 4.81 22.62
N LEU A 75 2.15 5.00 22.26
CA LEU A 75 1.17 5.75 23.07
C LEU A 75 0.93 5.12 24.44
N ILE A 76 1.07 3.80 24.58
CA ILE A 76 0.95 3.12 25.88
C ILE A 76 2.25 3.09 26.68
N ASN A 77 3.37 3.52 26.10
CA ASN A 77 4.70 3.47 26.75
C ASN A 77 5.44 4.82 26.71
N PRO A 78 4.81 5.96 27.01
CA PRO A 78 5.47 7.26 27.03
C PRO A 78 6.47 7.37 28.21
N VAL A 79 7.48 8.18 28.02
CA VAL A 79 8.26 8.71 29.14
C VAL A 79 7.54 9.95 29.66
N LEU A 80 7.30 9.98 30.96
CA LEU A 80 6.61 11.10 31.61
C LEU A 80 7.65 11.96 32.35
N SER A 81 7.60 13.27 32.14
CA SER A 81 8.40 14.27 32.85
C SER A 81 7.51 15.41 33.32
N ALA A 82 7.83 15.99 34.47
CA ALA A 82 7.17 17.22 34.90
C ALA A 82 7.60 18.38 34.00
N GLU A 83 6.64 19.19 33.58
CA GLU A 83 6.93 20.46 32.90
C GLU A 83 7.44 21.48 33.93
N THR A 84 8.56 22.12 33.60
CA THR A 84 9.09 23.20 34.42
C THR A 84 9.00 24.52 33.67
N ASP A 85 8.73 25.60 34.39
CA ASP A 85 8.74 26.95 33.84
C ASP A 85 10.18 27.49 33.68
N SER A 86 10.31 28.69 33.16
CA SER A 86 11.62 29.35 32.95
C SER A 86 12.42 29.59 34.24
N SER A 87 11.80 29.47 35.43
CA SER A 87 12.45 29.57 36.74
C SER A 87 12.85 28.22 37.32
N GLY A 88 12.51 27.12 36.64
CA GLY A 88 12.74 25.75 37.08
C GLY A 88 11.67 25.21 38.05
N ALA A 89 10.57 25.94 38.28
CA ALA A 89 9.48 25.48 39.10
C ALA A 89 8.51 24.58 38.27
N GLU A 90 8.03 23.50 38.91
CA GLU A 90 7.05 22.61 38.26
C GLU A 90 5.73 23.34 38.03
N THR A 91 5.25 23.28 36.78
CA THR A 91 3.94 23.90 36.36
C THR A 91 2.74 23.07 36.74
N GLY A 92 2.95 21.86 37.30
CA GLY A 92 1.91 20.89 37.58
C GLY A 92 1.39 20.13 36.32
N ARG A 93 1.99 20.36 35.15
CA ARG A 93 1.71 19.63 33.91
C ARG A 93 2.72 18.50 33.70
N THR A 94 2.25 17.43 33.12
CA THR A 94 3.10 16.29 32.76
C THR A 94 3.27 16.25 31.25
N LEU A 95 4.52 16.26 30.81
CA LEU A 95 4.87 16.10 29.40
C LEU A 95 5.12 14.62 29.10
N LYS A 96 4.68 14.20 27.94
CA LYS A 96 4.98 12.89 27.39
C LYS A 96 6.08 13.01 26.36
N SER A 97 7.02 12.08 26.36
CA SER A 97 8.01 11.94 25.30
C SER A 97 8.16 10.48 24.91
N TYR A 98 8.65 10.27 23.71
CA TYR A 98 8.87 8.93 23.13
C TYR A 98 10.35 8.71 22.82
N ASP A 99 11.23 9.28 23.65
CA ASP A 99 12.68 9.27 23.42
C ASP A 99 13.29 7.87 23.37
N HIS A 100 12.67 6.90 24.05
CA HIS A 100 13.09 5.50 23.99
C HIS A 100 12.91 4.84 22.61
N TYR A 101 12.10 5.46 21.75
CA TYR A 101 11.83 4.97 20.40
C TYR A 101 12.69 5.62 19.33
N LEU A 102 13.43 6.69 19.65
CA LEU A 102 14.26 7.38 18.67
C LEU A 102 15.33 6.44 18.11
N THR A 103 15.38 6.31 16.80
CA THR A 103 16.35 5.47 16.10
C THR A 103 17.16 6.28 15.10
N SER A 104 18.45 5.98 15.00
CA SER A 104 19.26 6.47 13.89
C SER A 104 19.00 5.62 12.63
N PRO A 105 19.02 6.19 11.42
CA PRO A 105 18.67 5.52 10.17
C PRO A 105 19.36 4.19 9.87
N SER A 106 20.55 3.98 10.44
CA SER A 106 21.38 2.80 10.17
C SER A 106 21.49 1.83 11.36
N LYS A 107 20.81 2.12 12.47
CA LYS A 107 20.96 1.31 13.68
C LYS A 107 19.90 0.22 13.74
N LYS A 108 20.32 -1.03 13.59
CA LYS A 108 19.44 -2.18 13.86
C LYS A 108 19.14 -2.23 15.35
N VAL A 109 17.88 -2.11 15.71
CA VAL A 109 17.41 -2.26 17.10
C VAL A 109 17.08 -3.73 17.33
N ASN A 110 17.71 -4.34 18.34
CA ASN A 110 17.39 -5.68 18.77
C ASN A 110 16.55 -5.60 20.04
N GLY A 111 15.45 -6.33 20.06
CA GLY A 111 14.58 -6.42 21.21
C GLY A 111 13.68 -7.64 21.10
N THR A 112 13.31 -8.22 22.22
CA THR A 112 12.42 -9.37 22.30
C THR A 112 11.46 -9.16 23.46
N TYR A 113 10.20 -9.49 23.28
CA TYR A 113 9.23 -9.50 24.37
C TYR A 113 9.61 -10.60 25.37
N LYS A 114 9.65 -10.24 26.65
CA LYS A 114 9.88 -11.20 27.73
C LYS A 114 8.54 -11.71 28.23
N SER A 115 8.39 -13.02 28.23
CA SER A 115 7.22 -13.70 28.80
C SER A 115 7.42 -13.85 30.32
N ASN A 116 6.43 -13.43 31.09
CA ASN A 116 6.40 -13.56 32.56
C ASN A 116 7.45 -12.75 33.36
N GLU A 117 8.13 -11.79 32.73
CA GLU A 117 9.06 -10.87 33.39
C GLU A 117 8.63 -9.43 33.21
N LYS A 118 8.99 -8.59 34.21
CA LYS A 118 8.81 -7.13 34.09
C LYS A 118 9.83 -6.59 33.10
N MET A 119 9.36 -5.84 32.13
CA MET A 119 10.21 -5.12 31.18
C MET A 119 10.30 -3.64 31.59
N THR A 120 11.46 -3.05 31.40
CA THR A 120 11.62 -1.61 31.47
C THR A 120 10.99 -0.95 30.25
N LYS A 121 10.68 0.35 30.32
CA LYS A 121 10.15 1.11 29.17
C LYS A 121 11.07 1.06 27.95
N GLN A 122 12.38 1.09 28.16
CA GLN A 122 13.37 0.97 27.09
C GLN A 122 13.39 -0.42 26.46
N GLU A 123 13.32 -1.48 27.26
CA GLU A 123 13.26 -2.86 26.74
C GLU A 123 11.99 -3.09 25.93
N LEU A 124 10.85 -2.57 26.41
CA LEU A 124 9.59 -2.63 25.68
C LEU A 124 9.66 -1.86 24.36
N ALA A 125 10.21 -0.64 24.37
CA ALA A 125 10.40 0.14 23.16
C ALA A 125 11.28 -0.61 22.13
N ASN A 126 12.40 -1.18 22.58
CA ASN A 126 13.28 -1.96 21.72
C ASN A 126 12.58 -3.21 21.13
N ALA A 127 11.75 -3.90 21.92
CA ALA A 127 10.97 -5.05 21.45
C ALA A 127 9.93 -4.64 20.41
N GLN A 128 9.25 -3.51 20.61
CA GLN A 128 8.26 -2.97 19.67
C GLN A 128 8.92 -2.54 18.37
N ILE A 129 10.07 -1.84 18.40
CA ILE A 129 10.82 -1.45 17.21
C ILE A 129 11.32 -2.69 16.43
N ALA A 130 11.84 -3.69 17.13
CA ALA A 130 12.30 -4.93 16.51
C ALA A 130 11.12 -5.69 15.83
N SER A 131 9.98 -5.75 16.52
CA SER A 131 8.74 -6.33 15.97
C SER A 131 8.25 -5.57 14.72
N PHE A 132 8.26 -4.24 14.77
CA PHE A 132 7.94 -3.36 13.65
C PHE A 132 8.85 -3.63 12.44
N SER A 133 10.18 -3.64 12.66
CA SER A 133 11.15 -3.96 11.61
C SER A 133 10.91 -5.33 10.98
N THR A 134 10.60 -6.34 11.81
CA THR A 134 10.30 -7.69 11.33
C THR A 134 9.00 -7.73 10.56
N ALA A 135 7.95 -7.04 11.02
CA ALA A 135 6.68 -6.98 10.34
C ALA A 135 6.80 -6.33 8.95
N LEU A 136 7.57 -5.22 8.84
CA LEU A 136 7.86 -4.57 7.56
C LEU A 136 8.62 -5.53 6.62
N SER A 137 9.68 -6.20 7.10
CA SER A 137 10.46 -7.12 6.28
C SER A 137 9.65 -8.34 5.80
N ASN A 138 8.72 -8.83 6.62
CA ASN A 138 7.84 -9.93 6.23
C ASN A 138 6.76 -9.49 5.24
N ALA A 139 6.29 -8.25 5.35
CA ALA A 139 5.28 -7.71 4.45
C ALA A 139 5.86 -7.34 3.08
N LEU A 140 7.13 -6.98 3.02
CA LEU A 140 7.83 -6.50 1.84
C LEU A 140 9.16 -7.27 1.64
N PRO A 141 9.11 -8.57 1.33
CA PRO A 141 10.31 -9.42 1.27
C PRO A 141 11.26 -9.02 0.13
N ASP A 142 10.74 -8.45 -0.95
CA ASP A 142 11.49 -8.09 -2.15
C ASP A 142 11.92 -6.61 -2.17
N ALA A 143 11.60 -5.84 -1.12
CA ALA A 143 11.95 -4.43 -1.03
C ALA A 143 13.17 -4.19 -0.13
N GLN A 144 13.99 -3.21 -0.51
CA GLN A 144 14.98 -2.66 0.41
C GLN A 144 14.31 -1.67 1.36
N LEU A 145 14.26 -2.00 2.64
CA LEU A 145 13.55 -1.25 3.66
C LEU A 145 14.47 -0.40 4.51
N HIS A 146 14.08 0.84 4.68
CA HIS A 146 14.72 1.80 5.59
C HIS A 146 13.65 2.48 6.44
N PHE A 147 13.95 2.73 7.68
CA PHE A 147 13.08 3.54 8.54
C PHE A 147 13.88 4.34 9.57
N ALA A 148 13.26 5.39 10.05
CA ALA A 148 13.74 6.17 11.18
C ALA A 148 12.57 6.62 12.06
N ILE A 149 12.79 6.64 13.34
CA ILE A 149 11.88 7.25 14.32
C ILE A 149 12.64 8.42 14.91
N CYS A 150 12.20 9.62 14.62
CA CYS A 150 12.95 10.83 14.96
C CYS A 150 12.02 11.98 15.32
N ARG A 151 12.59 13.05 15.88
CA ARG A 151 11.87 14.31 16.08
C ARG A 151 11.92 15.12 14.78
N ASP A 152 10.74 15.55 14.31
CA ASP A 152 10.64 16.32 13.10
C ASP A 152 9.45 17.30 13.11
N ASN A 153 9.72 18.53 12.72
CA ASN A 153 8.73 19.57 12.49
C ASN A 153 8.75 20.10 11.05
N SER A 154 9.67 19.60 10.22
CA SER A 154 9.84 20.06 8.85
C SER A 154 8.78 19.52 7.91
N GLY A 155 8.26 18.32 8.18
CA GLY A 155 7.34 17.60 7.30
C GLY A 155 7.99 17.07 6.01
N ASN A 156 9.33 17.18 5.89
CA ASN A 156 10.04 16.67 4.72
C ASN A 156 9.98 15.15 4.66
N GLU A 157 9.74 14.60 3.49
CA GLU A 157 9.77 13.17 3.25
C GLU A 157 11.20 12.63 3.27
N PRO A 158 11.41 11.37 3.70
CA PRO A 158 12.70 10.72 3.59
C PRO A 158 13.10 10.52 2.12
N THR A 159 14.39 10.57 1.85
CA THR A 159 14.95 10.41 0.50
C THR A 159 16.01 9.31 0.47
N TYR A 160 16.23 8.78 -0.73
CA TYR A 160 17.30 7.83 -1.02
C TYR A 160 17.99 8.23 -2.31
N GLU A 161 19.24 8.65 -2.22
CA GLU A 161 20.07 8.95 -3.39
C GLU A 161 21.21 7.91 -3.52
N SER A 162 22.16 7.92 -2.61
CA SER A 162 23.22 6.92 -2.42
C SER A 162 23.11 6.20 -1.07
N SER A 163 22.37 6.79 -0.17
CA SER A 163 22.07 6.28 1.17
C SER A 163 20.72 6.82 1.63
N PHE A 164 20.14 6.18 2.63
CA PHE A 164 18.90 6.64 3.26
C PHE A 164 19.13 7.91 4.08
N ASP A 165 18.35 8.96 3.78
CA ASP A 165 18.29 10.20 4.56
C ASP A 165 16.86 10.40 5.06
N ALA A 166 16.65 10.34 6.35
CA ALA A 166 15.35 10.49 6.98
C ALA A 166 14.81 11.92 6.97
N LYS A 167 15.64 12.93 6.66
CA LYS A 167 15.28 14.37 6.67
C LYS A 167 14.63 14.83 7.96
N CYS A 168 15.18 14.39 9.09
CA CYS A 168 14.69 14.78 10.42
C CYS A 168 15.28 16.10 10.86
N SER A 169 14.44 17.03 11.36
CA SER A 169 14.89 18.34 11.86
C SER A 169 15.55 18.25 13.25
N GLY A 170 15.37 17.17 13.97
CA GLY A 170 15.84 16.98 15.35
C GLY A 170 14.95 17.64 16.42
N ASN A 171 13.93 18.38 16.02
CA ASN A 171 13.00 19.11 16.88
C ASN A 171 11.55 18.78 16.50
N GLY A 172 10.60 19.09 17.38
CA GLY A 172 9.17 18.89 17.14
C GLY A 172 8.66 17.54 17.59
N ASP A 173 7.62 17.05 16.92
CA ASP A 173 6.95 15.82 17.30
C ASP A 173 7.76 14.58 16.92
N THR A 174 7.47 13.47 17.58
CA THR A 174 8.02 12.19 17.18
C THR A 174 7.32 11.71 15.91
N VAL A 175 8.10 11.39 14.88
CA VAL A 175 7.62 10.95 13.57
C VAL A 175 8.25 9.61 13.21
N VAL A 176 7.44 8.69 12.70
CA VAL A 176 7.91 7.45 12.10
C VAL A 176 7.99 7.67 10.60
N LYS A 177 9.16 7.53 10.02
CA LYS A 177 9.42 7.66 8.58
C LYS A 177 9.89 6.32 8.03
N VAL A 178 9.22 5.83 7.01
CA VAL A 178 9.54 4.58 6.31
C VAL A 178 9.80 4.89 4.84
N LEU A 179 10.82 4.28 4.30
CA LEU A 179 11.15 4.32 2.87
C LEU A 179 11.43 2.89 2.41
N TRP A 180 10.87 2.53 1.26
CA TRP A 180 11.20 1.26 0.63
C TRP A 180 11.45 1.43 -0.85
N LEU A 181 12.38 0.62 -1.33
CA LEU A 181 12.83 0.61 -2.71
C LEU A 181 12.41 -0.71 -3.33
N ILE A 182 11.75 -0.63 -4.48
CA ILE A 182 11.42 -1.80 -5.30
C ILE A 182 12.24 -1.71 -6.57
N ASP A 183 12.87 -2.81 -6.94
CA ASP A 183 13.64 -2.87 -8.19
C ASP A 183 12.68 -2.78 -9.39
N ALA A 184 12.87 -1.77 -10.22
CA ALA A 184 12.04 -1.57 -11.41
C ALA A 184 12.31 -2.62 -12.51
N GLU A 185 13.36 -3.43 -12.38
CA GLU A 185 13.78 -4.40 -13.40
C GLU A 185 13.00 -5.72 -13.36
N GLU A 186 12.28 -6.04 -12.27
CA GLU A 186 11.41 -7.21 -12.27
C GLU A 186 10.25 -7.11 -13.28
N GLU A 187 9.94 -5.91 -13.75
CA GLU A 187 8.90 -5.67 -14.75
C GLU A 187 9.41 -5.71 -16.21
N GLN A 188 10.72 -5.68 -16.45
CA GLN A 188 11.31 -5.73 -17.78
C GLN A 188 12.53 -6.66 -17.84
N ASN A 189 12.34 -7.81 -18.49
CA ASN A 189 13.36 -8.83 -18.81
C ASN A 189 14.48 -8.31 -19.74
N ASN A 190 15.15 -7.21 -19.43
CA ASN A 190 16.30 -6.71 -20.18
C ASN A 190 17.57 -6.77 -19.33
N SER A 191 18.36 -7.79 -19.60
CA SER A 191 19.62 -8.12 -18.92
C SER A 191 20.75 -7.09 -19.06
N GLU A 192 20.55 -5.97 -19.72
CA GLU A 192 21.59 -4.94 -19.93
C GLU A 192 21.55 -3.76 -18.93
N LEU A 193 20.50 -3.65 -18.11
CA LEU A 193 20.31 -2.54 -17.16
C LEU A 193 20.74 -2.86 -15.71
N LYS A 194 21.29 -4.03 -15.43
CA LYS A 194 21.73 -4.46 -14.09
C LYS A 194 22.84 -3.62 -13.45
N SER A 195 23.36 -2.62 -14.13
CA SER A 195 24.45 -1.78 -13.66
C SER A 195 24.04 -0.38 -13.16
N SER A 196 22.78 0.02 -13.32
CA SER A 196 22.30 1.34 -12.91
C SER A 196 21.01 1.14 -12.15
N GLY A 197 21.12 0.90 -10.83
CA GLY A 197 19.97 0.59 -9.95
C GLY A 197 18.79 1.54 -10.17
N ASN A 198 17.83 1.11 -10.96
CA ASN A 198 16.62 1.84 -11.26
C ASN A 198 15.57 1.39 -10.24
N PHE A 199 15.54 2.07 -9.08
CA PHE A 199 14.58 1.77 -8.01
C PHE A 199 13.40 2.72 -8.06
N ILE A 200 12.21 2.20 -7.82
CA ILE A 200 11.04 3.00 -7.49
C ILE A 200 11.07 3.23 -5.98
N VAL A 201 11.07 4.49 -5.59
CA VAL A 201 11.15 4.90 -4.18
C VAL A 201 9.75 5.21 -3.69
N TYR A 202 9.35 4.55 -2.61
CA TYR A 202 8.11 4.84 -1.90
C TYR A 202 8.41 5.34 -0.50
N THR A 203 7.60 6.26 -0.02
CA THR A 203 7.73 6.85 1.31
C THR A 203 6.42 6.80 2.07
N HIS A 204 6.53 6.64 3.38
CA HIS A 204 5.42 6.79 4.31
C HIS A 204 5.92 7.50 5.57
N GLN A 205 5.17 8.50 6.02
CA GLN A 205 5.47 9.15 7.30
C GLN A 205 4.20 9.31 8.13
N SER A 206 4.34 9.06 9.42
CA SER A 206 3.25 9.23 10.37
C SER A 206 3.74 9.88 11.64
N ARG A 207 2.97 10.84 12.13
CA ARG A 207 3.29 11.59 13.34
C ARG A 207 2.63 10.93 14.54
N VAL A 208 3.37 10.82 15.64
CA VAL A 208 2.82 10.41 16.93
C VAL A 208 2.16 11.64 17.55
N THR A 209 0.83 11.69 17.46
CA THR A 209 0.05 12.77 18.07
C THR A 209 -0.32 12.40 19.49
N GLU A 210 -0.13 13.35 20.41
CA GLU A 210 -0.55 13.22 21.82
C GLU A 210 -2.06 13.37 21.98
#